data_8e4a8f988de4ed4e5326dd0fd50dac57
#
_entry.id   8e4a8f988de4ed4e5326dd0fd50dac57
#
_cell.length_a   1.000
_cell.length_b   1.000
_cell.length_c   1.000
_cell.angle_alpha   90.00
_cell.angle_beta   90.00
_cell.angle_gamma   90.00
#
_symmetry.space_group_name_H-M   'P 1'
#
loop_
_entity.id
_entity.type
_entity.pdbx_description
1 polymer ?
#
loop_
_entity_poly.entity_id
_entity_poly.type
_entity_poly.pdbx_seq_one_letter_code
_entity_poly.pdbx_strand_id
1 'polypeptide(L)'
;VKRSSIDTNGTLLSKQLVNELADAGLTRINLSLNALDPEKARHLAGYPYNLNKVIEIAKYIPTKMDLIIAPVWVPGYNDEEIPKLARFAQEIGAGKNCPSIGIQNLLNYKFGRNPVKAAPMEDFYKKMTELEQKHNIKLIFNKSAFEVEDLPELPKPFKKGQIVKAEIVLPGRIGNEKLAVANNRLISVPNCYKE
;
A
#
# COMPACT_ATOMS: atom_id res chain seq x y z
N VAL A 1 -5.05 -16.33 13.59
CA VAL A 1 -4.55 -15.67 12.35
C VAL A 1 -3.11 -16.09 12.17
N LYS A 2 -2.75 -16.70 11.03
CA LYS A 2 -1.37 -17.15 10.78
C LYS A 2 -0.41 -15.98 10.55
N ARG A 3 -0.91 -14.89 9.94
CA ARG A 3 -0.13 -13.68 9.63
C ARG A 3 -0.99 -12.45 9.79
N SER A 4 -0.37 -11.39 10.30
CA SER A 4 -0.97 -10.07 10.42
C SER A 4 0.00 -9.03 9.87
N SER A 5 -0.51 -8.03 9.18
CA SER A 5 0.31 -6.93 8.68
C SER A 5 -0.40 -5.60 8.88
N ILE A 6 0.37 -4.53 9.01
CA ILE A 6 -0.12 -3.16 9.00
C ILE A 6 0.52 -2.38 7.85
N ASP A 7 -0.27 -1.48 7.25
CA ASP A 7 0.21 -0.49 6.30
C ASP A 7 0.41 0.83 7.06
N THR A 8 1.58 1.45 6.91
CA THR A 8 1.91 2.69 7.62
C THR A 8 2.89 3.55 6.82
N ASN A 9 2.81 4.87 7.00
CA ASN A 9 3.83 5.80 6.50
C ASN A 9 5.06 5.91 7.43
N GLY A 10 5.07 5.21 8.55
CA GLY A 10 6.20 5.13 9.49
C GLY A 10 6.39 6.34 10.41
N THR A 11 5.64 7.43 10.24
CA THR A 11 5.89 8.69 10.97
C THR A 11 5.66 8.59 12.48
N LEU A 12 4.74 7.72 12.90
CA LEU A 12 4.45 7.46 14.32
C LEU A 12 5.24 6.29 14.91
N LEU A 13 5.94 5.52 14.09
CA LEU A 13 6.72 4.40 14.58
C LEU A 13 7.92 4.88 15.42
N SER A 14 8.21 4.10 16.46
CA SER A 14 9.42 4.16 17.27
C SER A 14 9.96 2.75 17.48
N LYS A 15 11.20 2.59 17.88
CA LYS A 15 11.78 1.27 18.22
C LYS A 15 10.96 0.57 19.31
N GLN A 16 10.48 1.33 20.31
CA GLN A 16 9.62 0.80 21.35
C GLN A 16 8.31 0.26 20.77
N LEU A 17 7.58 1.06 19.94
CA LEU A 17 6.34 0.62 19.33
C LEU A 17 6.54 -0.59 18.41
N VAL A 18 7.65 -0.67 17.68
CA VAL A 18 7.99 -1.84 16.85
C VAL A 18 8.15 -3.09 17.72
N ASN A 19 8.80 -2.98 18.90
CA ASN A 19 8.91 -4.10 19.84
C ASN A 19 7.54 -4.51 20.40
N GLU A 20 6.71 -3.56 20.84
CA GLU A 20 5.36 -3.81 21.34
C GLU A 20 4.48 -4.51 20.28
N LEU A 21 4.58 -4.08 19.02
CA LEU A 21 3.86 -4.71 17.90
C LEU A 21 4.35 -6.15 17.64
N ALA A 22 5.66 -6.39 17.73
CA ALA A 22 6.23 -7.74 17.61
C ALA A 22 5.77 -8.65 18.74
N ASP A 23 5.80 -8.17 19.98
CA ASP A 23 5.36 -8.90 21.16
C ASP A 23 3.84 -9.20 21.13
N ALA A 24 3.06 -8.31 20.52
CA ALA A 24 1.64 -8.52 20.24
C ALA A 24 1.36 -9.51 19.09
N GLY A 25 2.40 -10.03 18.42
CA GLY A 25 2.28 -11.02 17.35
C GLY A 25 2.10 -10.43 15.94
N LEU A 26 2.41 -9.16 15.73
CA LEU A 26 2.45 -8.59 14.38
C LEU A 26 3.60 -9.25 13.60
N THR A 27 3.31 -9.77 12.43
CA THR A 27 4.29 -10.53 11.64
C THR A 27 4.97 -9.70 10.55
N ARG A 28 4.35 -8.59 10.10
CA ARG A 28 4.87 -7.77 9.01
C ARG A 28 4.43 -6.32 9.07
N ILE A 29 5.30 -5.42 8.65
CA ILE A 29 4.99 -4.02 8.36
C ILE A 29 5.16 -3.76 6.86
N ASN A 30 4.14 -3.17 6.23
CA ASN A 30 4.21 -2.61 4.90
C ASN A 30 4.43 -1.09 5.05
N LEU A 31 5.65 -0.65 4.76
CA LEU A 31 6.06 0.74 4.97
C LEU A 31 5.90 1.55 3.67
N SER A 32 4.98 2.51 3.67
CA SER A 32 4.75 3.43 2.55
C SER A 32 5.87 4.48 2.49
N LEU A 33 7.01 4.10 1.92
CA LEU A 33 8.17 4.97 1.68
C LEU A 33 8.29 5.23 0.19
N ASN A 34 8.02 6.46 -0.25
CA ASN A 34 7.84 6.80 -1.66
C ASN A 34 9.09 7.41 -2.33
N ALA A 35 10.10 7.83 -1.55
CA ALA A 35 11.37 8.34 -2.03
C ALA A 35 12.41 8.29 -0.91
N LEU A 36 13.70 8.21 -1.29
CA LEU A 36 14.86 8.38 -0.39
C LEU A 36 15.42 9.80 -0.46
N ASP A 37 15.07 10.57 -1.47
CA ASP A 37 15.37 12.00 -1.54
C ASP A 37 14.44 12.77 -0.59
N PRO A 38 14.98 13.62 0.34
CA PRO A 38 14.17 14.30 1.35
C PRO A 38 13.14 15.29 0.78
N GLU A 39 13.47 15.97 -0.31
CA GLU A 39 12.56 16.93 -0.92
C GLU A 39 11.41 16.22 -1.63
N LYS A 40 11.73 15.17 -2.39
CA LYS A 40 10.71 14.32 -3.03
C LYS A 40 9.83 13.63 -2.00
N ALA A 41 10.41 13.07 -0.94
CA ALA A 41 9.67 12.42 0.13
C ALA A 41 8.67 13.39 0.78
N ARG A 42 9.11 14.61 1.12
CA ARG A 42 8.25 15.66 1.67
C ARG A 42 7.17 16.11 0.68
N HIS A 43 7.55 16.29 -0.59
CA HIS A 43 6.59 16.67 -1.64
C HIS A 43 5.50 15.60 -1.82
N LEU A 44 5.88 14.34 -1.90
CA LEU A 44 4.95 13.22 -2.05
C LEU A 44 4.08 13.01 -0.80
N ALA A 45 4.64 13.20 0.39
CA ALA A 45 3.87 13.14 1.63
C ALA A 45 2.82 14.26 1.75
N GLY A 46 3.15 15.48 1.27
CA GLY A 46 2.25 16.64 1.32
C GLY A 46 2.12 17.30 2.70
N TYR A 47 2.96 16.91 3.66
CA TYR A 47 3.06 17.48 5.00
C TYR A 47 4.52 17.35 5.50
N PRO A 48 4.88 17.96 6.63
CA PRO A 48 6.22 17.78 7.20
C PRO A 48 6.52 16.29 7.44
N TYR A 49 7.56 15.78 6.78
CA TYR A 49 7.92 14.36 6.79
C TYR A 49 9.37 14.18 7.22
N ASN A 50 9.58 13.56 8.38
CA ASN A 50 10.92 13.28 8.89
C ASN A 50 11.45 11.96 8.27
N LEU A 51 12.03 12.08 7.08
CA LEU A 51 12.56 10.94 6.33
C LEU A 51 13.65 10.19 7.12
N ASN A 52 14.55 10.92 7.80
CA ASN A 52 15.66 10.28 8.55
C ASN A 52 15.13 9.36 9.65
N LYS A 53 14.11 9.81 10.40
CA LYS A 53 13.44 8.97 11.41
C LYS A 53 12.83 7.72 10.76
N VAL A 54 12.14 7.88 9.63
CA VAL A 54 11.49 6.75 8.94
C VAL A 54 12.52 5.77 8.42
N ILE A 55 13.65 6.24 7.86
CA ILE A 55 14.77 5.39 7.42
C ILE A 55 15.39 4.63 8.61
N GLU A 56 15.59 5.29 9.75
CA GLU A 56 16.11 4.64 10.96
C GLU A 56 15.19 3.49 11.41
N ILE A 57 13.89 3.75 11.45
CA ILE A 57 12.91 2.73 11.82
C ILE A 57 12.81 1.63 10.75
N ALA A 58 12.88 1.96 9.46
CA ALA A 58 12.91 0.96 8.39
C ALA A 58 14.08 -0.03 8.56
N LYS A 59 15.27 0.45 8.94
CA LYS A 59 16.43 -0.39 9.24
C LYS A 59 16.24 -1.26 10.50
N TYR A 60 15.43 -0.80 11.45
CA TYR A 60 15.20 -1.52 12.71
C TYR A 60 14.15 -2.64 12.58
N ILE A 61 13.08 -2.42 11.82
CA ILE A 61 11.96 -3.37 11.67
C ILE A 61 12.42 -4.79 11.31
N PRO A 62 13.34 -5.01 10.34
CA PRO A 62 13.78 -6.36 9.96
C PRO A 62 14.46 -7.13 11.09
N THR A 63 14.91 -6.48 12.16
CA THR A 63 15.46 -7.17 13.33
C THR A 63 14.38 -7.85 14.19
N LYS A 64 13.10 -7.47 14.02
CA LYS A 64 11.97 -7.92 14.85
C LYS A 64 10.92 -8.70 14.07
N MET A 65 10.56 -8.25 12.87
CA MET A 65 9.52 -8.85 12.04
C MET A 65 9.83 -8.67 10.56
N ASP A 66 8.95 -9.12 9.68
CA ASP A 66 9.13 -8.90 8.25
C ASP A 66 8.77 -7.46 7.83
N LEU A 67 9.42 -6.97 6.79
CA LEU A 67 9.22 -5.63 6.23
C LEU A 67 9.04 -5.71 4.73
N ILE A 68 8.06 -4.99 4.21
CA ILE A 68 7.95 -4.64 2.78
C ILE A 68 8.06 -3.12 2.67
N ILE A 69 8.94 -2.64 1.82
CA ILE A 69 8.89 -1.25 1.35
C ILE A 69 7.79 -1.19 0.28
N ALA A 70 6.75 -0.41 0.55
CA ALA A 70 5.53 -0.36 -0.25
C ALA A 70 5.29 1.04 -0.86
N PRO A 71 6.13 1.46 -1.83
CA PRO A 71 5.96 2.76 -2.46
C PRO A 71 4.76 2.79 -3.38
N VAL A 72 4.11 3.95 -3.44
CA VAL A 72 3.19 4.28 -4.52
C VAL A 72 4.00 4.92 -5.64
N TRP A 73 3.92 4.36 -6.84
CA TRP A 73 4.50 4.98 -8.01
C TRP A 73 3.61 6.16 -8.45
N VAL A 74 4.19 7.34 -8.48
CA VAL A 74 3.57 8.59 -8.92
C VAL A 74 4.27 9.01 -10.22
N PRO A 75 3.63 8.83 -11.38
CA PRO A 75 4.23 9.06 -12.68
C PRO A 75 4.93 10.42 -12.80
N GLY A 76 6.19 10.41 -13.23
CA GLY A 76 6.99 11.62 -13.42
C GLY A 76 7.60 12.23 -12.14
N TYR A 77 7.22 11.74 -10.95
CA TYR A 77 7.73 12.27 -9.68
C TYR A 77 8.78 11.37 -9.03
N ASN A 78 8.51 10.08 -8.94
CA ASN A 78 9.41 9.17 -8.24
C ASN A 78 9.89 7.98 -9.08
N ASP A 79 9.88 8.11 -10.40
CA ASP A 79 10.36 7.05 -11.30
C ASP A 79 11.78 6.57 -10.94
N GLU A 80 12.71 7.50 -10.74
CA GLU A 80 14.10 7.19 -10.40
C GLU A 80 14.30 6.82 -8.91
N GLU A 81 13.30 7.04 -8.06
CA GLU A 81 13.35 6.62 -6.66
C GLU A 81 12.97 5.14 -6.50
N ILE A 82 12.13 4.59 -7.36
CA ILE A 82 11.69 3.19 -7.29
C ILE A 82 12.89 2.21 -7.28
N PRO A 83 13.86 2.30 -8.22
CA PRO A 83 15.04 1.44 -8.17
C PRO A 83 15.90 1.63 -6.93
N LYS A 84 16.02 2.87 -6.43
CA LYS A 84 16.78 3.17 -5.21
C LYS A 84 16.12 2.55 -3.99
N LEU A 85 14.78 2.65 -3.89
CA LEU A 85 13.98 2.04 -2.83
C LEU A 85 14.10 0.52 -2.84
N ALA A 86 14.14 -0.11 -4.02
CA ALA A 86 14.32 -1.55 -4.13
C ALA A 86 15.68 -2.01 -3.61
N ARG A 87 16.75 -1.31 -3.96
CA ARG A 87 18.10 -1.59 -3.43
C ARG A 87 18.18 -1.34 -1.92
N PHE A 88 17.66 -0.22 -1.47
CA PHE A 88 17.58 0.10 -0.03
C PHE A 88 16.84 -1.00 0.74
N ALA A 89 15.70 -1.47 0.23
CA ALA A 89 14.94 -2.54 0.87
C ALA A 89 15.77 -3.83 1.03
N GLN A 90 16.54 -4.21 0.00
CA GLN A 90 17.45 -5.36 0.05
C GLN A 90 18.59 -5.13 1.05
N GLU A 91 19.22 -3.95 1.03
CA GLU A 91 20.33 -3.59 1.92
C GLU A 91 19.97 -3.65 3.40
N ILE A 92 18.74 -3.24 3.75
CA ILE A 92 18.28 -3.27 5.15
C ILE A 92 17.72 -4.62 5.59
N GLY A 93 17.71 -5.64 4.72
CA GLY A 93 17.20 -6.98 5.00
C GLY A 93 15.68 -7.09 5.07
N ALA A 94 14.96 -6.23 4.31
CA ALA A 94 13.51 -6.38 4.11
C ALA A 94 13.20 -7.62 3.26
N GLY A 95 12.00 -8.16 3.38
CA GLY A 95 11.54 -9.27 2.55
C GLY A 95 12.10 -10.63 2.96
N LYS A 96 11.99 -11.03 4.23
CA LYS A 96 12.44 -12.35 4.69
C LYS A 96 11.61 -13.50 4.13
N ASN A 97 10.28 -13.32 4.12
CA ASN A 97 9.32 -14.33 3.67
C ASN A 97 8.49 -13.87 2.46
N CYS A 98 8.79 -12.73 1.91
CA CYS A 98 8.08 -12.11 0.80
C CYS A 98 9.03 -11.18 0.03
N PRO A 99 8.64 -10.57 -1.09
CA PRO A 99 9.46 -9.55 -1.75
C PRO A 99 9.79 -8.39 -0.81
N SER A 100 11.02 -7.88 -0.89
CA SER A 100 11.46 -6.72 -0.10
C SER A 100 10.75 -5.42 -0.47
N ILE A 101 10.18 -5.35 -1.68
CA ILE A 101 9.44 -4.21 -2.21
C ILE A 101 8.11 -4.66 -2.83
N GLY A 102 7.06 -3.86 -2.63
CA GLY A 102 5.74 -4.06 -3.22
C GLY A 102 5.20 -2.75 -3.78
N ILE A 103 5.43 -2.47 -5.06
CA ILE A 103 5.09 -1.20 -5.68
C ILE A 103 3.60 -1.16 -6.02
N GLN A 104 2.95 -0.07 -5.65
CA GLN A 104 1.55 0.18 -5.94
C GLN A 104 1.41 1.26 -7.02
N ASN A 105 0.46 1.09 -7.95
CA ASN A 105 0.10 2.17 -8.85
C ASN A 105 -0.69 3.26 -8.11
N LEU A 106 -0.48 4.54 -8.48
CA LEU A 106 -1.29 5.63 -7.95
C LEU A 106 -2.75 5.44 -8.33
N LEU A 107 -3.64 5.62 -7.35
CA LEU A 107 -5.08 5.66 -7.57
C LEU A 107 -5.62 7.05 -7.18
N ASN A 108 -6.46 7.62 -8.03
CA ASN A 108 -7.11 8.87 -7.73
C ASN A 108 -8.32 8.64 -6.82
N TYR A 109 -8.20 9.02 -5.56
CA TYR A 109 -9.27 8.95 -4.58
C TYR A 109 -9.96 10.30 -4.40
N LYS A 110 -11.28 10.26 -4.15
CA LYS A 110 -12.10 11.47 -3.98
C LYS A 110 -11.58 12.43 -2.90
N PHE A 111 -11.12 11.90 -1.78
CA PHE A 111 -10.60 12.65 -0.64
C PHE A 111 -9.09 12.57 -0.52
N GLY A 112 -8.42 11.93 -1.47
CA GLY A 112 -6.99 11.80 -1.50
C GLY A 112 -6.32 13.01 -2.13
N ARG A 113 -5.04 13.18 -1.83
CA ARG A 113 -4.18 14.08 -2.59
C ARG A 113 -3.88 13.43 -3.94
N ASN A 114 -4.31 14.06 -5.02
CA ASN A 114 -4.11 13.58 -6.39
C ASN A 114 -3.11 14.51 -7.11
N PRO A 115 -1.78 14.32 -6.91
CA PRO A 115 -0.76 15.21 -7.46
C PRO A 115 -0.69 15.15 -8.99
N VAL A 116 -1.06 14.01 -9.55
CA VAL A 116 -1.16 13.76 -11.00
C VAL A 116 -2.33 12.85 -11.31
N LYS A 117 -2.67 12.72 -12.58
CA LYS A 117 -3.63 11.70 -13.05
C LYS A 117 -3.01 10.31 -12.88
N ALA A 118 -3.78 9.37 -12.33
CA ALA A 118 -3.37 7.98 -12.23
C ALA A 118 -3.12 7.38 -13.62
N ALA A 119 -2.05 6.61 -13.74
CA ALA A 119 -1.75 5.88 -14.95
C ALA A 119 -2.58 4.59 -15.05
N PRO A 120 -2.97 4.15 -16.27
CA PRO A 120 -3.52 2.81 -16.49
C PRO A 120 -2.57 1.72 -15.97
N MET A 121 -3.10 0.55 -15.60
CA MET A 121 -2.28 -0.56 -15.12
C MET A 121 -1.29 -1.06 -16.16
N GLU A 122 -1.64 -0.97 -17.45
CA GLU A 122 -0.74 -1.32 -18.55
C GLU A 122 0.51 -0.44 -18.56
N ASP A 123 0.34 0.89 -18.45
CA ASP A 123 1.45 1.84 -18.37
C ASP A 123 2.30 1.63 -17.12
N PHE A 124 1.67 1.31 -15.99
CA PHE A 124 2.37 0.95 -14.76
C PHE A 124 3.29 -0.26 -14.98
N TYR A 125 2.77 -1.37 -15.52
CA TYR A 125 3.57 -2.57 -15.75
C TYR A 125 4.67 -2.33 -16.78
N LYS A 126 4.36 -1.58 -17.86
CA LYS A 126 5.37 -1.18 -18.85
C LYS A 126 6.52 -0.42 -18.20
N LYS A 127 6.19 0.60 -17.37
CA LYS A 127 7.20 1.39 -16.67
C LYS A 127 8.03 0.56 -15.70
N MET A 128 7.41 -0.33 -14.93
CA MET A 128 8.15 -1.20 -14.00
C MET A 128 9.08 -2.15 -14.77
N THR A 129 8.66 -2.69 -15.90
CA THR A 129 9.50 -3.54 -16.76
C THR A 129 10.70 -2.76 -17.33
N GLU A 130 10.49 -1.52 -17.78
CA GLU A 130 11.59 -0.65 -18.23
C GLU A 130 12.62 -0.40 -17.12
N LEU A 131 12.16 -0.14 -15.90
CA LEU A 131 13.03 0.07 -14.73
C LEU A 131 13.76 -1.22 -14.32
N GLU A 132 13.11 -2.38 -14.37
CA GLU A 132 13.75 -3.69 -14.13
C GLU A 132 14.93 -3.90 -15.08
N GLN A 133 14.72 -3.69 -16.38
CA GLN A 133 15.75 -3.87 -17.40
C GLN A 133 16.88 -2.85 -17.25
N LYS A 134 16.55 -1.56 -17.11
CA LYS A 134 17.53 -0.47 -16.98
C LYS A 134 18.44 -0.63 -15.76
N HIS A 135 17.90 -1.11 -14.64
CA HIS A 135 18.60 -1.15 -13.36
C HIS A 135 19.04 -2.56 -12.92
N ASN A 136 18.72 -3.59 -13.70
CA ASN A 136 18.95 -5.00 -13.39
C ASN A 136 18.44 -5.38 -11.98
N ILE A 137 17.19 -5.08 -11.71
CA ILE A 137 16.50 -5.37 -10.45
C ILE A 137 15.13 -5.94 -10.73
N LYS A 138 14.57 -6.71 -9.78
CA LYS A 138 13.22 -7.23 -9.87
C LYS A 138 12.25 -6.31 -9.12
N LEU A 139 11.19 -5.84 -9.79
CA LEU A 139 10.17 -4.93 -9.24
C LEU A 139 8.76 -5.50 -9.33
N ILE A 140 8.51 -6.40 -10.31
CA ILE A 140 7.22 -7.02 -10.56
C ILE A 140 7.21 -8.41 -9.93
N PHE A 141 6.26 -8.63 -9.04
CA PHE A 141 6.06 -9.90 -8.35
C PHE A 141 4.62 -10.37 -8.54
N ASN A 142 4.41 -11.65 -8.63
CA ASN A 142 3.08 -12.24 -8.66
C ASN A 142 2.48 -12.30 -7.24
N LYS A 143 1.17 -12.53 -7.16
CA LYS A 143 0.43 -12.62 -5.89
C LYS A 143 1.00 -13.68 -4.94
N SER A 144 1.46 -14.82 -5.47
CA SER A 144 1.99 -15.92 -4.67
C SER A 144 3.31 -15.57 -3.97
N ALA A 145 4.11 -14.66 -4.53
CA ALA A 145 5.35 -14.20 -3.89
C ALA A 145 5.11 -13.46 -2.57
N PHE A 146 3.92 -12.89 -2.38
CA PHE A 146 3.50 -12.24 -1.12
C PHE A 146 2.85 -13.21 -0.12
N GLU A 147 2.92 -14.51 -0.38
CA GLU A 147 2.35 -15.58 0.46
C GLU A 147 0.85 -15.41 0.71
N VAL A 148 0.12 -14.89 -0.28
CA VAL A 148 -1.33 -14.78 -0.23
C VAL A 148 -1.92 -16.18 -0.46
N GLU A 149 -2.50 -16.73 0.59
CA GLU A 149 -3.22 -18.01 0.54
C GLU A 149 -4.67 -17.81 0.07
N ASP A 150 -5.17 -18.71 -0.76
CA ASP A 150 -6.61 -18.74 -1.08
C ASP A 150 -7.35 -19.40 0.10
N LEU A 151 -8.04 -18.57 0.86
CA LEU A 151 -8.87 -19.00 1.98
C LEU A 151 -10.35 -19.06 1.57
N PRO A 152 -11.16 -19.86 2.25
CA PRO A 152 -12.60 -19.82 2.05
C PRO A 152 -13.15 -18.41 2.20
N GLU A 153 -13.92 -17.97 1.23
CA GLU A 153 -14.56 -16.65 1.31
C GLU A 153 -15.60 -16.63 2.43
N LEU A 154 -15.71 -15.47 3.09
CA LEU A 154 -16.84 -15.25 4.02
C LEU A 154 -18.16 -15.38 3.25
N PRO A 155 -19.21 -15.95 3.87
CA PRO A 155 -20.51 -16.08 3.24
C PRO A 155 -20.99 -14.74 2.66
N LYS A 156 -21.38 -14.74 1.39
CA LYS A 156 -21.94 -13.58 0.70
C LYS A 156 -23.44 -13.55 0.96
N PRO A 157 -23.99 -12.55 1.69
CA PRO A 157 -25.42 -12.53 2.02
C PRO A 157 -26.32 -12.19 0.82
N PHE A 158 -25.71 -11.81 -0.31
CA PHE A 158 -26.42 -11.40 -1.52
C PHE A 158 -25.99 -12.21 -2.75
N LYS A 159 -26.93 -12.41 -3.67
CA LYS A 159 -26.67 -13.05 -4.97
C LYS A 159 -26.70 -12.02 -6.08
N LYS A 160 -25.95 -12.28 -7.17
CA LYS A 160 -25.98 -11.44 -8.38
C LYS A 160 -27.42 -11.35 -8.93
N GLY A 161 -27.88 -10.12 -9.21
CA GLY A 161 -29.23 -9.84 -9.68
C GLY A 161 -30.29 -9.69 -8.57
N GLN A 162 -29.95 -9.89 -7.31
CA GLN A 162 -30.85 -9.68 -6.19
C GLN A 162 -31.08 -8.17 -5.97
N ILE A 163 -32.34 -7.77 -5.77
CA ILE A 163 -32.70 -6.43 -5.33
C ILE A 163 -32.62 -6.38 -3.81
N VAL A 164 -31.86 -5.41 -3.29
CA VAL A 164 -31.61 -5.26 -1.86
C VAL A 164 -31.96 -3.83 -1.44
N LYS A 165 -32.70 -3.69 -0.34
CA LYS A 165 -32.87 -2.40 0.32
C LYS A 165 -31.67 -2.17 1.24
N ALA A 166 -30.95 -1.07 1.01
CA ALA A 166 -29.76 -0.71 1.78
C ALA A 166 -29.83 0.75 2.22
N GLU A 167 -29.31 1.05 3.37
CA GLU A 167 -29.19 2.40 3.93
C GLU A 167 -27.83 3.00 3.51
N ILE A 168 -27.86 4.20 2.93
CA ILE A 168 -26.63 4.94 2.59
C ILE A 168 -26.12 5.57 3.90
N VAL A 169 -24.88 5.24 4.25
CA VAL A 169 -24.28 5.65 5.53
C VAL A 169 -23.12 6.61 5.39
N LEU A 170 -22.34 6.51 4.30
CA LEU A 170 -21.13 7.30 4.11
C LEU A 170 -20.88 7.58 2.61
N PRO A 171 -20.12 8.64 2.28
CA PRO A 171 -19.54 8.79 0.95
C PRO A 171 -18.50 7.70 0.69
N GLY A 172 -18.43 7.22 -0.54
CA GLY A 172 -17.40 6.29 -0.99
C GLY A 172 -16.05 6.96 -1.28
N ARG A 173 -15.04 6.14 -1.59
CA ARG A 173 -13.67 6.59 -1.89
C ARG A 173 -13.50 7.14 -3.30
N ILE A 174 -14.29 6.69 -4.24
CA ILE A 174 -14.11 6.94 -5.67
C ILE A 174 -15.31 7.69 -6.22
N GLY A 175 -15.09 8.82 -6.89
CA GLY A 175 -16.08 9.57 -7.64
C GLY A 175 -17.43 9.73 -6.92
N ASN A 176 -18.51 9.30 -7.57
CA ASN A 176 -19.88 9.35 -7.05
C ASN A 176 -20.31 8.05 -6.34
N GLU A 177 -19.35 7.35 -5.77
CA GLU A 177 -19.60 6.18 -4.93
C GLU A 177 -20.19 6.60 -3.59
N LYS A 178 -21.16 5.83 -3.10
CA LYS A 178 -21.66 5.87 -1.72
C LYS A 178 -21.45 4.50 -1.09
N LEU A 179 -21.34 4.48 0.23
CA LEU A 179 -21.32 3.26 1.01
C LEU A 179 -22.69 3.08 1.67
N ALA A 180 -23.25 1.90 1.49
CA ALA A 180 -24.53 1.52 2.06
C ALA A 180 -24.38 0.28 2.94
N VAL A 181 -25.31 0.08 3.87
CA VAL A 181 -25.36 -1.08 4.74
C VAL A 181 -26.65 -1.87 4.52
N ALA A 182 -26.51 -3.19 4.35
CA ALA A 182 -27.61 -4.14 4.38
C ALA A 182 -27.13 -5.50 4.91
N ASN A 183 -27.96 -6.19 5.68
CA ASN A 183 -27.63 -7.50 6.29
C ASN A 183 -26.25 -7.54 6.97
N ASN A 184 -25.93 -6.50 7.73
CA ASN A 184 -24.66 -6.33 8.42
C ASN A 184 -23.42 -6.38 7.49
N ARG A 185 -23.58 -5.94 6.23
CA ARG A 185 -22.50 -5.83 5.23
C ARG A 185 -22.45 -4.43 4.67
N LEU A 186 -21.24 -3.93 4.51
CA LEU A 186 -20.97 -2.71 3.79
C LEU A 186 -21.00 -3.00 2.29
N ILE A 187 -21.74 -2.18 1.53
CA ILE A 187 -21.94 -2.31 0.09
C ILE A 187 -21.46 -1.03 -0.57
N SER A 188 -20.60 -1.15 -1.57
CA SER A 188 -20.25 -0.04 -2.45
C SER A 188 -21.34 0.14 -3.52
N VAL A 189 -21.88 1.35 -3.63
CA VAL A 189 -22.88 1.74 -4.62
C VAL A 189 -22.26 2.78 -5.55
N PRO A 190 -21.74 2.37 -6.72
CA PRO A 190 -21.17 3.30 -7.68
C PRO A 190 -22.25 4.15 -8.32
N ASN A 191 -21.88 5.34 -8.81
CA ASN A 191 -22.76 6.30 -9.49
C ASN A 191 -24.03 6.65 -8.69
N CYS A 192 -23.94 6.72 -7.38
CA CYS A 192 -25.02 7.10 -6.51
C CYS A 192 -24.98 8.61 -6.21
N TYR A 193 -25.94 9.35 -6.73
CA TYR A 193 -26.06 10.81 -6.62
C TYR A 193 -27.02 11.25 -5.49
N LYS A 194 -27.67 10.31 -4.81
CA LYS A 194 -28.54 10.63 -3.66
C LYS A 194 -27.69 11.06 -2.46
N GLU A 195 -28.12 12.10 -1.79
CA GLU A 195 -27.60 12.53 -0.50
C GLU A 195 -28.05 11.63 0.63
#